data_38605e871149abc014bdc1c6d2b90688
#
_entry.id   38605e871149abc014bdc1c6d2b90688
#
_cell.length_a   1.000
_cell.length_b   1.000
_cell.length_c   1.000
_cell.angle_alpha   90.00
_cell.angle_beta   90.00
_cell.angle_gamma   90.00
#
_symmetry.space_group_name_H-M   'P 1'
#
loop_
_entity.id
_entity.type
_entity.pdbx_description
1 polymer ?
#
loop_
_entity_poly.entity_id
_entity_poly.type
_entity_poly.pdbx_seq_one_letter_code
_entity_poly.pdbx_strand_id
1 'polypeptide(L)'
;EHLGIEFVEVGDDFLRARVPVDHRTIQPFGLLHGGVSVVLAESMGSTGAYYTLPEGYRAVGLDINANHLRSATSGWVTGTAKPVHVGRTTHVWHIDLHNEAGELTCVSRLTMAILAPR
;
A
#
# COMPACT_ATOMS: atom_id res chain seq x y z
N GLU A 1 -1.20 7.93 14.01
CA GLU A 1 -1.75 6.81 13.33
C GLU A 1 -1.53 5.51 14.10
N HIS A 2 -2.54 4.64 14.17
CA HIS A 2 -2.49 3.42 14.99
C HIS A 2 -1.34 2.48 14.64
N LEU A 3 -1.04 2.31 13.36
CA LEU A 3 -0.05 1.34 12.91
C LEU A 3 1.34 1.94 12.73
N GLY A 4 1.45 3.27 12.76
CA GLY A 4 2.72 3.95 12.55
C GLY A 4 3.14 4.02 11.09
N ILE A 5 2.20 3.96 10.16
CA ILE A 5 2.50 4.11 8.73
C ILE A 5 3.03 5.50 8.45
N GLU A 6 4.16 5.58 7.75
CA GLU A 6 4.78 6.84 7.34
C GLU A 6 4.93 6.87 5.83
N PHE A 7 4.47 7.96 5.20
CA PHE A 7 4.73 8.19 3.78
C PHE A 7 6.07 8.88 3.65
N VAL A 8 6.98 8.27 2.89
CA VAL A 8 8.39 8.70 2.87
C VAL A 8 8.81 9.36 1.57
N GLU A 9 8.12 9.07 0.46
CA GLU A 9 8.50 9.66 -0.82
C GLU A 9 7.33 9.63 -1.80
N VAL A 10 7.17 10.70 -2.57
CA VAL A 10 6.21 10.76 -3.68
C VAL A 10 6.98 11.17 -4.92
N GLY A 11 7.00 10.29 -5.94
CA GLY A 11 7.60 10.58 -7.22
C GLY A 11 6.55 10.85 -8.28
N ASP A 12 6.98 11.04 -9.53
CA ASP A 12 6.06 11.30 -10.64
C ASP A 12 5.17 10.09 -10.94
N ASP A 13 5.70 8.88 -10.76
CA ASP A 13 5.01 7.65 -11.11
C ASP A 13 5.12 6.59 -10.01
N PHE A 14 5.39 7.01 -8.77
CA PHE A 14 5.46 6.07 -7.65
C PHE A 14 5.23 6.78 -6.32
N LEU A 15 4.94 5.98 -5.31
CA LEU A 15 4.76 6.43 -3.94
C LEU A 15 5.43 5.42 -3.01
N ARG A 16 6.15 5.88 -2.00
CA ARG A 16 6.73 5.01 -0.97
C ARG A 16 6.20 5.34 0.41
N ALA A 17 5.94 4.29 1.17
CA ALA A 17 5.54 4.40 2.56
C ALA A 17 6.13 3.23 3.33
N ARG A 18 6.14 3.31 4.64
CA ARG A 18 6.67 2.23 5.47
C ARG A 18 5.85 2.06 6.73
N VAL A 19 5.95 0.87 7.31
CA VAL A 19 5.29 0.53 8.57
C VAL A 19 6.31 -0.14 9.48
N PRO A 20 6.32 0.17 10.78
CA PRO A 20 7.25 -0.48 11.71
C PRO A 20 6.74 -1.89 12.06
N VAL A 21 7.70 -2.79 12.32
CA VAL A 21 7.38 -4.10 12.88
C VAL A 21 7.59 -3.98 14.38
N ASP A 22 6.51 -3.69 15.10
CA ASP A 22 6.54 -3.51 16.55
C ASP A 22 5.24 -4.02 17.18
N HIS A 23 5.03 -3.73 18.46
CA HIS A 23 3.88 -4.26 19.21
C HIS A 23 2.53 -3.90 18.58
N ARG A 24 2.45 -2.86 17.74
CA ARG A 24 1.20 -2.44 17.08
C ARG A 24 0.89 -3.27 15.85
N THR A 25 1.87 -3.98 15.30
CA THR A 25 1.76 -4.58 13.97
C THR A 25 2.07 -6.07 13.94
N ILE A 26 2.55 -6.66 15.03
CA ILE A 26 2.91 -8.07 15.04
C ILE A 26 1.74 -8.96 15.46
N GLN A 27 1.77 -10.19 14.96
CA GLN A 27 0.87 -11.25 15.41
C GLN A 27 1.52 -12.02 16.60
N PRO A 28 0.82 -12.99 17.24
CA PRO A 28 1.33 -13.63 18.46
C PRO A 28 2.71 -14.28 18.38
N PHE A 29 3.18 -14.63 17.18
CA PHE A 29 4.49 -15.26 17.02
C PHE A 29 5.62 -14.24 16.76
N GLY A 30 5.33 -12.93 16.86
CA GLY A 30 6.33 -11.88 16.66
C GLY A 30 6.58 -11.49 15.21
N LEU A 31 5.75 -11.95 14.27
CA LEU A 31 5.87 -11.63 12.86
C LEU A 31 4.91 -10.51 12.49
N LEU A 32 5.25 -9.71 11.50
CA LEU A 32 4.34 -8.69 10.98
C LEU A 32 3.03 -9.35 10.57
N HIS A 33 1.92 -8.81 11.06
CA HIS A 33 0.60 -9.35 10.75
C HIS A 33 0.29 -9.14 9.27
N GLY A 34 -0.16 -10.22 8.58
CA GLY A 34 -0.49 -10.14 7.16
C GLY A 34 -1.52 -9.06 6.84
N GLY A 35 -2.51 -8.88 7.72
CA GLY A 35 -3.49 -7.82 7.57
C GLY A 35 -2.89 -6.42 7.57
N VAL A 36 -1.79 -6.20 8.31
CA VAL A 36 -1.09 -4.92 8.32
C VAL A 36 -0.45 -4.66 6.96
N SER A 37 0.14 -5.68 6.35
CA SER A 37 0.70 -5.56 4.99
C SER A 37 -0.37 -5.15 4.00
N VAL A 38 -1.57 -5.73 4.10
CA VAL A 38 -2.71 -5.38 3.23
C VAL A 38 -3.15 -3.94 3.47
N VAL A 39 -3.24 -3.51 4.74
CA VAL A 39 -3.61 -2.12 5.08
C VAL A 39 -2.59 -1.14 4.51
N LEU A 40 -1.30 -1.44 4.63
CA LEU A 40 -0.24 -0.60 4.05
C LEU A 40 -0.42 -0.49 2.53
N ALA A 41 -0.59 -1.62 1.86
CA ALA A 41 -0.74 -1.65 0.41
C ALA A 41 -1.99 -0.87 -0.04
N GLU A 42 -3.11 -1.07 0.64
CA GLU A 42 -4.36 -0.38 0.31
C GLU A 42 -4.25 1.12 0.55
N SER A 43 -3.64 1.52 1.67
CA SER A 43 -3.42 2.94 1.97
C SER A 43 -2.55 3.61 0.93
N MET A 44 -1.51 2.92 0.47
CA MET A 44 -0.60 3.45 -0.54
C MET A 44 -1.28 3.60 -1.89
N GLY A 45 -2.02 2.58 -2.33
CA GLY A 45 -2.72 2.65 -3.61
C GLY A 45 -3.79 3.73 -3.62
N SER A 46 -4.55 3.85 -2.53
CA SER A 46 -5.58 4.89 -2.39
C SER A 46 -4.96 6.29 -2.40
N THR A 47 -3.84 6.48 -1.70
CA THR A 47 -3.14 7.77 -1.68
C THR A 47 -2.57 8.09 -3.04
N GLY A 48 -1.96 7.10 -3.72
CA GLY A 48 -1.46 7.28 -5.08
C GLY A 48 -2.55 7.71 -6.05
N ALA A 49 -3.69 7.04 -5.99
CA ALA A 49 -4.85 7.41 -6.81
C ALA A 49 -5.28 8.84 -6.53
N TYR A 50 -5.33 9.23 -5.26
CA TYR A 50 -5.74 10.59 -4.88
C TYR A 50 -4.86 11.65 -5.55
N TYR A 51 -3.54 11.42 -5.60
CA TYR A 51 -2.63 12.39 -6.22
C TYR A 51 -2.81 12.52 -7.72
N THR A 52 -3.44 11.56 -8.37
CA THR A 52 -3.66 11.60 -9.82
C THR A 52 -5.03 12.12 -10.20
N LEU A 53 -5.95 12.25 -9.23
CA LEU A 53 -7.34 12.60 -9.52
C LEU A 53 -7.56 14.11 -9.60
N PRO A 54 -8.40 14.57 -10.54
CA PRO A 54 -8.84 15.96 -10.53
C PRO A 54 -9.65 16.27 -9.27
N GLU A 55 -9.75 17.55 -8.96
CA GLU A 55 -10.49 18.01 -7.79
C GLU A 55 -11.94 17.51 -7.84
N GLY A 56 -12.41 17.04 -6.68
CA GLY A 56 -13.78 16.56 -6.53
C GLY A 56 -13.98 15.09 -6.89
N TYR A 57 -13.02 14.48 -7.57
CA TYR A 57 -13.07 13.05 -7.85
C TYR A 57 -12.62 12.26 -6.62
N ARG A 58 -13.07 11.02 -6.53
CA ARG A 58 -12.69 10.14 -5.42
C ARG A 58 -12.51 8.72 -5.91
N ALA A 59 -11.71 7.95 -5.19
CA ALA A 59 -11.44 6.56 -5.48
C ALA A 59 -12.07 5.69 -4.39
N VAL A 60 -12.66 4.58 -4.79
CA VAL A 60 -13.25 3.59 -3.88
C VAL A 60 -12.64 2.24 -4.21
N GLY A 61 -12.11 1.55 -3.20
CA GLY A 61 -11.54 0.22 -3.39
C GLY A 61 -12.58 -0.79 -3.82
N LEU A 62 -12.26 -1.54 -4.86
CA LEU A 62 -13.10 -2.64 -5.36
C LEU A 62 -12.53 -3.98 -5.01
N ASP A 63 -11.22 -4.13 -5.12
CA ASP A 63 -10.55 -5.40 -4.94
C ASP A 63 -9.11 -5.17 -4.53
N ILE A 64 -8.64 -5.93 -3.57
CA ILE A 64 -7.22 -5.98 -3.24
C ILE A 64 -6.81 -7.44 -3.10
N ASN A 65 -5.68 -7.79 -3.70
CA ASN A 65 -5.09 -9.09 -3.47
C ASN A 65 -3.65 -8.89 -2.99
N ALA A 66 -3.18 -9.84 -2.20
CA ALA A 66 -1.85 -9.79 -1.64
C ALA A 66 -1.28 -11.19 -1.56
N ASN A 67 -0.04 -11.34 -1.97
CA ASN A 67 0.68 -12.59 -1.88
C ASN A 67 1.84 -12.37 -0.92
N HIS A 68 1.78 -13.03 0.23
CA HIS A 68 2.78 -12.93 1.28
C HIS A 68 3.89 -13.93 1.01
N LEU A 69 5.10 -13.45 0.78
CA LEU A 69 6.23 -14.29 0.37
C LEU A 69 7.21 -14.56 1.50
N ARG A 70 7.36 -13.61 2.41
CA ARG A 70 8.28 -13.69 3.55
C ARG A 70 7.68 -13.00 4.75
N SER A 71 8.07 -13.44 5.93
CA SER A 71 7.69 -12.79 7.18
C SER A 71 8.70 -11.70 7.52
N ALA A 72 8.22 -10.64 8.17
CA ALA A 72 9.09 -9.61 8.74
C ALA A 72 9.01 -9.70 10.26
N THR A 73 10.17 -9.70 10.93
CA THR A 73 10.26 -9.88 12.38
C THR A 73 10.71 -8.64 13.13
N SER A 74 11.28 -7.67 12.43
CA SER A 74 11.81 -6.46 13.06
C SER A 74 12.02 -5.37 12.03
N GLY A 75 12.28 -4.15 12.51
CA GLY A 75 12.62 -3.03 11.65
C GLY A 75 11.41 -2.45 10.94
N TRP A 76 11.63 -2.04 9.71
CA TRP A 76 10.60 -1.41 8.87
C TRP A 76 10.32 -2.26 7.65
N VAL A 77 9.05 -2.27 7.24
CA VAL A 77 8.65 -2.79 5.93
C VAL A 77 8.28 -1.59 5.07
N THR A 78 8.94 -1.47 3.92
CA THR A 78 8.75 -0.36 3.00
C THR A 78 8.00 -0.83 1.77
N GLY A 79 6.95 -0.11 1.42
CA GLY A 79 6.19 -0.36 0.21
C GLY A 79 6.52 0.63 -0.88
N THR A 80 6.42 0.18 -2.13
CA THR A 80 6.50 1.03 -3.31
C THR A 80 5.26 0.77 -4.16
N ALA A 81 4.46 1.81 -4.38
CA ALA A 81 3.24 1.72 -5.19
C ALA A 81 3.48 2.38 -6.53
N LYS A 82 3.07 1.70 -7.61
CA LYS A 82 3.16 2.24 -8.97
C LYS A 82 1.84 1.99 -9.70
N PRO A 83 1.39 2.93 -10.52
CA PRO A 83 0.17 2.73 -11.29
C PRO A 83 0.41 1.71 -12.41
N VAL A 84 -0.50 0.77 -12.55
CA VAL A 84 -0.57 -0.15 -13.68
C VAL A 84 -1.50 0.43 -14.74
N HIS A 85 -2.59 1.04 -14.28
CA HIS A 85 -3.61 1.62 -15.16
C HIS A 85 -4.25 2.80 -14.45
N VAL A 86 -4.24 3.94 -15.08
CA VAL A 86 -4.89 5.16 -14.57
C VAL A 86 -5.95 5.53 -15.59
N GLY A 87 -7.11 4.89 -15.48
CA GLY A 87 -8.22 5.10 -16.39
C GLY A 87 -9.20 6.14 -15.87
N ARG A 88 -10.18 6.47 -16.68
CA ARG A 88 -11.21 7.47 -16.32
C ARG A 88 -12.13 6.97 -15.20
N THR A 89 -12.43 5.67 -15.20
CA THR A 89 -13.35 5.07 -14.23
C THR A 89 -12.74 4.02 -13.35
N THR A 90 -11.50 3.61 -13.64
CA THR A 90 -10.82 2.54 -12.91
C THR A 90 -9.34 2.84 -12.78
N HIS A 91 -8.80 2.65 -11.59
CA HIS A 91 -7.34 2.61 -11.37
C HIS A 91 -6.94 1.23 -10.93
N VAL A 92 -5.76 0.79 -11.39
CA VAL A 92 -5.10 -0.42 -10.87
C VAL A 92 -3.70 -0.02 -10.45
N TRP A 93 -3.35 -0.31 -9.21
CA TRP A 93 -2.04 0.00 -8.64
C TRP A 93 -1.35 -1.29 -8.20
N HIS A 94 -0.05 -1.34 -8.42
CA HIS A 94 0.80 -2.46 -7.99
C HIS A 94 1.64 -1.99 -6.81
N ILE A 95 1.66 -2.77 -5.73
CA ILE A 95 2.40 -2.41 -4.53
C ILE A 95 3.29 -3.58 -4.13
N ASP A 96 4.60 -3.33 -4.04
CA ASP A 96 5.59 -4.28 -3.54
C ASP A 96 6.03 -3.84 -2.15
N LEU A 97 6.11 -4.79 -1.22
CA LEU A 97 6.63 -4.53 0.12
C LEU A 97 7.97 -5.25 0.30
N HIS A 98 8.93 -4.57 0.89
CA HIS A 98 10.26 -5.09 1.15
C HIS A 98 10.64 -4.90 2.61
N ASN A 99 11.40 -5.85 3.17
CA ASN A 99 11.96 -5.68 4.52
C ASN A 99 13.23 -4.82 4.46
N GLU A 100 13.87 -4.59 5.61
CA GLU A 100 15.08 -3.75 5.67
C GLU A 100 16.27 -4.35 4.93
N ALA A 101 16.28 -5.65 4.75
CA ALA A 101 17.34 -6.31 3.97
C ALA A 101 17.10 -6.18 2.46
N GLY A 102 15.99 -5.57 2.04
CA GLY A 102 15.66 -5.41 0.63
C GLY A 102 14.96 -6.63 0.03
N GLU A 103 14.55 -7.57 0.85
CA GLU A 103 13.86 -8.77 0.37
C GLU A 103 12.36 -8.50 0.19
N LEU A 104 11.79 -9.01 -0.88
CA LEU A 104 10.36 -8.85 -1.18
C LEU A 104 9.53 -9.67 -0.20
N THR A 105 8.67 -9.01 0.57
CA THR A 105 7.82 -9.67 1.56
C THR A 105 6.40 -9.87 1.10
N CYS A 106 5.91 -9.00 0.22
CA CYS A 106 4.52 -9.07 -0.25
C CYS A 106 4.41 -8.42 -1.61
N VAL A 107 3.60 -9.01 -2.48
CA VAL A 107 3.22 -8.45 -3.79
C VAL A 107 1.73 -8.28 -3.76
N SER A 108 1.23 -7.08 -4.05
CA SER A 108 -0.20 -6.85 -4.06
C SER A 108 -0.65 -5.98 -5.22
N ARG A 109 -1.95 -6.04 -5.50
CA ARG A 109 -2.60 -5.23 -6.52
C ARG A 109 -3.91 -4.72 -5.98
N LEU A 110 -4.14 -3.42 -6.16
CA LEU A 110 -5.36 -2.75 -5.72
C LEU A 110 -6.10 -2.21 -6.95
N THR A 111 -7.37 -2.56 -7.06
CA THR A 111 -8.25 -2.04 -8.10
C THR A 111 -9.27 -1.11 -7.44
N MET A 112 -9.46 0.06 -8.03
CA MET A 112 -10.37 1.08 -7.48
C MET A 112 -11.32 1.60 -8.55
N ALA A 113 -12.55 1.89 -8.14
CA ALA A 113 -13.49 2.65 -8.96
C ALA A 113 -13.23 4.13 -8.75
N ILE A 114 -13.25 4.90 -9.83
CA ILE A 114 -13.07 6.34 -9.79
C ILE A 114 -14.45 6.99 -10.01
N LEU A 115 -14.86 7.81 -9.07
CA LEU A 115 -16.16 8.43 -9.06
C LEU A 115 -16.03 9.92 -9.32
N ALA A 116 -16.82 10.40 -10.29
CA ALA A 116 -16.86 11.82 -10.64
C ALA A 116 -17.58 12.61 -9.55
N PRO A 117 -17.37 13.94 -9.46
CA PRO A 117 -18.13 14.79 -8.54
C PRO A 117 -19.61 14.72 -8.86
N ARG A 118 -20.39 14.88 -7.82
CA ARG A 118 -21.85 14.95 -7.96
C ARG A 118 -22.34 16.31 -8.42
#